data_34e9764c8b962a1e2f99c8fb707b821c
#
_entry.id   34e9764c8b962a1e2f99c8fb707b821c
#
_cell.length_a   1.000
_cell.length_b   1.000
_cell.length_c   1.000
_cell.angle_alpha   90.00
_cell.angle_beta   90.00
_cell.angle_gamma   90.00
#
_symmetry.space_group_name_H-M   'P 1'
#
loop_
_entity.id
_entity.type
_entity.pdbx_description
1 polymer ?
#
loop_
_entity_poly.entity_id
_entity_poly.type
_entity_poly.pdbx_seq_one_letter_code
_entity_poly.pdbx_strand_id
1 'polypeptide(L)'
;MRNLRLSHPPRCTTLAGMTTPHTIAVVGLGRMGGAIAERLTALNWDVVGWTRSGRTSGTVKTADDPHEAVAKADIVLLALFDGPACRQVLDDVRDSLRTGAFVLNTSTIAPAEASSLARQLGSSYVHSPVLGSVSTVFAGALQFLVAADHSAYDRARPVLEALGTVRRMDDAATAAALKLIANCALAGSVLALRDALQQADALGLPRAQVLDVLELGQLGALVARKRPLLGVRSSVTTAEFTIGALAKDMGLLAAASNVPLQGAAALAEHAEDPEADIALAATVSAVGDAVLEPLRAYIRGHATGSPGPFREAFLPSAHIEGIRDGAFTSWSLDDYCALFPGHPAPDEPARARRIDSVQAHGTVATATMTLRHGADMFTDVFLLVKVGGNWRIANKAYHRHS
;
A
#
# COMPACT_ATOMS: atom_id res chain seq x y z
N MET A 1 39.59 -7.60 -31.22
CA MET A 1 39.54 -7.90 -29.78
C MET A 1 39.86 -6.62 -29.02
N ARG A 2 38.86 -5.89 -28.55
CA ARG A 2 39.04 -4.72 -27.68
C ARG A 2 38.39 -5.07 -26.34
N ASN A 3 39.20 -5.15 -25.28
CA ASN A 3 38.83 -5.42 -23.92
C ASN A 3 37.92 -4.30 -23.37
N LEU A 4 36.66 -4.58 -23.14
CA LEU A 4 35.76 -3.76 -22.33
C LEU A 4 36.18 -3.93 -20.85
N ARG A 5 36.78 -2.91 -20.28
CA ARG A 5 36.99 -2.82 -18.83
C ARG A 5 35.64 -2.56 -18.17
N LEU A 6 35.21 -3.50 -17.34
CA LEU A 6 34.11 -3.31 -16.41
C LEU A 6 34.46 -2.18 -15.44
N SER A 7 33.75 -1.06 -15.52
CA SER A 7 33.89 0.03 -14.56
C SER A 7 33.31 -0.44 -13.22
N HIS A 8 34.14 -0.38 -12.19
CA HIS A 8 33.71 -0.63 -10.79
C HIS A 8 32.65 0.39 -10.39
N PRO A 9 31.67 0.01 -9.55
CA PRO A 9 30.76 0.98 -8.96
C PRO A 9 31.54 1.99 -8.13
N PRO A 10 31.07 3.26 -8.05
CA PRO A 10 31.78 4.29 -7.31
C PRO A 10 31.87 3.86 -5.84
N ARG A 11 33.12 3.88 -5.33
CA ARG A 11 33.41 3.66 -3.92
C ARG A 11 32.68 4.72 -3.12
N CYS A 12 31.91 4.27 -2.15
CA CYS A 12 31.31 5.10 -1.11
C CYS A 12 32.41 6.00 -0.52
N THR A 13 32.40 7.28 -0.85
CA THR A 13 33.25 8.27 -0.24
C THR A 13 32.81 8.41 1.20
N THR A 14 33.57 7.92 2.14
CA THR A 14 33.42 8.18 3.57
C THR A 14 33.32 9.68 3.77
N LEU A 15 32.14 10.16 4.20
CA LEU A 15 31.96 11.54 4.67
C LEU A 15 32.75 11.74 5.97
N ALA A 16 34.04 12.03 5.82
CA ALA A 16 34.88 12.47 6.92
C ALA A 16 34.46 13.90 7.29
N GLY A 17 33.72 14.05 8.38
CA GLY A 17 33.29 15.36 8.90
C GLY A 17 32.03 15.39 9.74
N MET A 18 31.37 14.25 10.02
CA MET A 18 30.17 14.23 10.87
C MET A 18 30.55 14.01 12.33
N THR A 19 30.49 15.08 13.10
CA THR A 19 30.45 15.07 14.56
C THR A 19 29.09 14.51 15.01
N THR A 20 29.10 13.43 15.78
CA THR A 20 28.00 12.72 16.45
C THR A 20 26.87 12.21 15.53
N PRO A 21 26.50 10.93 15.60
CA PRO A 21 25.36 10.41 14.87
C PRO A 21 24.09 11.11 15.38
N HIS A 22 23.36 11.78 14.47
CA HIS A 22 22.07 12.34 14.78
C HIS A 22 21.09 11.21 15.10
N THR A 23 20.36 11.35 16.22
CA THR A 23 19.28 10.44 16.57
C THR A 23 18.02 10.81 15.79
N ILE A 24 17.40 9.85 15.13
CA ILE A 24 16.22 10.04 14.31
C ILE A 24 15.05 9.30 14.93
N ALA A 25 13.98 10.02 15.27
CA ALA A 25 12.69 9.42 15.58
C ALA A 25 11.88 9.27 14.28
N VAL A 26 11.51 8.04 13.91
CA VAL A 26 10.59 7.78 12.81
C VAL A 26 9.20 7.55 13.36
N VAL A 27 8.33 8.52 13.15
CA VAL A 27 6.94 8.51 13.62
C VAL A 27 6.03 8.05 12.49
N GLY A 28 5.47 6.85 12.66
CA GLY A 28 4.70 6.14 11.65
C GLY A 28 5.50 5.02 10.97
N LEU A 29 5.44 3.80 11.53
CA LEU A 29 6.09 2.61 10.98
C LEU A 29 5.16 1.85 10.01
N GLY A 30 4.44 2.60 9.16
CA GLY A 30 3.75 2.05 8.03
C GLY A 30 4.73 1.55 6.94
N ARG A 31 4.22 1.25 5.73
CA ARG A 31 5.06 0.74 4.63
C ARG A 31 6.28 1.60 4.34
N MET A 32 6.08 2.91 4.14
CA MET A 32 7.18 3.81 3.82
C MET A 32 8.04 4.14 5.04
N GLY A 33 7.42 4.49 6.17
CA GLY A 33 8.16 4.85 7.37
C GLY A 33 8.97 3.69 7.95
N GLY A 34 8.43 2.46 7.94
CA GLY A 34 9.16 1.26 8.31
C GLY A 34 10.36 1.02 7.41
N ALA A 35 10.18 1.07 6.08
CA ALA A 35 11.29 0.91 5.13
C ALA A 35 12.37 2.01 5.29
N ILE A 36 11.96 3.27 5.50
CA ILE A 36 12.89 4.39 5.77
C ILE A 36 13.68 4.12 7.06
N ALA A 37 13.01 3.71 8.14
CA ALA A 37 13.65 3.41 9.41
C ALA A 37 14.66 2.25 9.28
N GLU A 38 14.28 1.16 8.61
CA GLU A 38 15.17 0.03 8.34
C GLU A 38 16.38 0.43 7.50
N ARG A 39 16.18 1.22 6.42
CA ARG A 39 17.25 1.70 5.57
C ARG A 39 18.24 2.58 6.32
N LEU A 40 17.75 3.53 7.14
CA LEU A 40 18.59 4.40 7.96
C LEU A 40 19.37 3.58 9.01
N THR A 41 18.72 2.61 9.67
CA THR A 41 19.38 1.70 10.60
C THR A 41 20.50 0.90 9.91
N ALA A 42 20.26 0.39 8.71
CA ALA A 42 21.25 -0.32 7.90
C ALA A 42 22.42 0.57 7.47
N LEU A 43 22.23 1.88 7.42
CA LEU A 43 23.27 2.89 7.16
C LEU A 43 23.94 3.40 8.45
N ASN A 44 23.71 2.73 9.59
CA ASN A 44 24.26 3.03 10.91
C ASN A 44 23.80 4.38 11.50
N TRP A 45 22.60 4.85 11.14
CA TRP A 45 21.95 5.94 11.88
C TRP A 45 21.35 5.41 13.19
N ASP A 46 21.34 6.23 14.24
CA ASP A 46 20.63 5.90 15.48
C ASP A 46 19.14 6.21 15.28
N VAL A 47 18.35 5.14 15.09
CA VAL A 47 16.92 5.25 14.74
C VAL A 47 16.05 4.65 15.84
N VAL A 48 15.03 5.42 16.26
CA VAL A 48 13.95 4.96 17.13
C VAL A 48 12.64 5.14 16.38
N GLY A 49 11.87 4.07 16.23
CA GLY A 49 10.56 4.11 15.56
C GLY A 49 9.42 4.14 16.56
N TRP A 50 8.32 4.78 16.16
CA TRP A 50 7.05 4.69 16.89
C TRP A 50 5.86 4.63 15.92
N THR A 51 4.83 3.89 16.33
CA THR A 51 3.55 3.84 15.63
C THR A 51 2.42 3.51 16.58
N ARG A 52 1.28 4.14 16.39
CA ARG A 52 0.08 3.95 17.23
C ARG A 52 -0.42 2.49 17.26
N SER A 53 -0.16 1.71 16.22
CA SER A 53 -0.59 0.30 16.15
C SER A 53 0.35 -0.68 16.85
N GLY A 54 1.45 -0.22 17.47
CA GLY A 54 2.47 -1.10 18.07
C GLY A 54 3.23 -1.98 17.07
N ARG A 55 3.12 -1.68 15.75
CA ARG A 55 3.81 -2.46 14.71
C ARG A 55 5.32 -2.26 14.82
N THR A 56 6.05 -3.35 14.71
CA THR A 56 7.52 -3.34 14.60
C THR A 56 7.95 -3.42 13.13
N SER A 57 9.15 -2.97 12.81
CA SER A 57 9.72 -3.02 11.46
C SER A 57 11.16 -3.52 11.53
N GLY A 58 11.38 -4.74 11.09
CA GLY A 58 12.69 -5.36 11.01
C GLY A 58 13.50 -5.26 12.31
N THR A 59 14.71 -4.70 12.24
CA THR A 59 15.64 -4.52 13.37
C THR A 59 15.56 -3.14 14.02
N VAL A 60 14.57 -2.32 13.65
CA VAL A 60 14.41 -0.96 14.17
C VAL A 60 14.00 -1.02 15.64
N LYS A 61 14.70 -0.27 16.48
CA LYS A 61 14.28 -0.07 17.88
C LYS A 61 12.96 0.68 17.91
N THR A 62 12.00 0.21 18.68
CA THR A 62 10.69 0.87 18.83
C THR A 62 10.51 1.37 20.26
N ALA A 63 9.90 2.55 20.39
CA ALA A 63 9.38 3.07 21.64
C ALA A 63 7.90 2.72 21.77
N ASP A 64 7.45 2.50 23.00
CA ASP A 64 6.04 2.25 23.30
C ASP A 64 5.23 3.56 23.34
N ASP A 65 5.88 4.67 23.61
CA ASP A 65 5.34 6.01 23.75
C ASP A 65 5.95 6.97 22.71
N PRO A 66 5.14 7.79 22.00
CA PRO A 66 5.65 8.80 21.08
C PRO A 66 6.54 9.85 21.75
N HIS A 67 6.26 10.21 23.01
CA HIS A 67 7.08 11.17 23.76
C HIS A 67 8.49 10.61 23.98
N GLU A 68 8.62 9.35 24.36
CA GLU A 68 9.91 8.68 24.50
C GLU A 68 10.68 8.65 23.16
N ALA A 69 9.99 8.34 22.06
CA ALA A 69 10.59 8.29 20.74
C ALA A 69 11.25 9.61 20.34
N VAL A 70 10.60 10.75 20.62
CA VAL A 70 11.07 12.07 20.17
C VAL A 70 12.00 12.77 21.16
N ALA A 71 11.98 12.41 22.45
CA ALA A 71 12.68 13.13 23.52
C ALA A 71 14.20 13.29 23.29
N LYS A 72 14.83 12.30 22.62
CA LYS A 72 16.27 12.31 22.34
C LYS A 72 16.60 12.58 20.87
N ALA A 73 15.57 12.74 20.03
CA ALA A 73 15.76 12.87 18.60
C ALA A 73 16.23 14.28 18.21
N ASP A 74 17.22 14.34 17.34
CA ASP A 74 17.61 15.55 16.62
C ASP A 74 16.68 15.81 15.43
N ILE A 75 16.15 14.73 14.86
CA ILE A 75 15.29 14.72 13.69
C ILE A 75 14.03 13.90 14.01
N VAL A 76 12.86 14.50 13.85
CA VAL A 76 11.57 13.81 13.95
C VAL A 76 11.03 13.64 12.53
N LEU A 77 11.20 12.43 11.96
CA LEU A 77 10.72 12.09 10.63
C LEU A 77 9.27 11.60 10.73
N LEU A 78 8.34 12.34 10.09
CA LEU A 78 6.94 11.94 9.99
C LEU A 78 6.69 11.16 8.70
N ALA A 79 6.10 9.97 8.82
CA ALA A 79 5.65 9.14 7.71
C ALA A 79 4.22 8.64 8.01
N LEU A 80 3.29 9.59 8.11
CA LEU A 80 1.92 9.41 8.56
C LEU A 80 0.93 9.44 7.38
N PHE A 81 -0.30 8.99 7.63
CA PHE A 81 -1.29 8.81 6.58
C PHE A 81 -1.79 10.12 5.99
N ASP A 82 -2.04 11.14 6.85
CA ASP A 82 -2.66 12.41 6.46
C ASP A 82 -2.22 13.60 7.35
N GLY A 83 -2.71 14.80 7.03
CA GLY A 83 -2.43 16.03 7.76
C GLY A 83 -3.00 16.04 9.19
N PRO A 84 -4.24 15.59 9.42
CA PRO A 84 -4.77 15.43 10.77
C PRO A 84 -3.88 14.59 11.67
N ALA A 85 -3.40 13.44 11.19
CA ALA A 85 -2.48 12.59 11.95
C ALA A 85 -1.14 13.31 12.25
N CYS A 86 -0.61 14.08 11.28
CA CYS A 86 0.61 14.87 11.50
C CYS A 86 0.39 15.92 12.60
N ARG A 87 -0.71 16.67 12.54
CA ARG A 87 -1.03 17.68 13.58
C ARG A 87 -1.21 17.04 14.94
N GLN A 88 -2.04 16.01 15.02
CA GLN A 88 -2.32 15.32 16.29
C GLN A 88 -1.05 14.86 16.99
N VAL A 89 -0.15 14.19 16.27
CA VAL A 89 1.11 13.72 16.85
C VAL A 89 2.01 14.89 17.24
N LEU A 90 2.16 15.93 16.40
CA LEU A 90 3.01 17.06 16.72
C LEU A 90 2.49 17.88 17.90
N ASP A 91 1.16 18.00 18.05
CA ASP A 91 0.57 18.68 19.21
C ASP A 91 0.75 17.87 20.49
N ASP A 92 0.64 16.53 20.41
CA ASP A 92 0.85 15.61 21.52
C ASP A 92 2.30 15.66 22.03
N VAL A 93 3.29 15.51 21.14
CA VAL A 93 4.71 15.41 21.54
C VAL A 93 5.42 16.76 21.69
N ARG A 94 4.74 17.88 21.53
CA ARG A 94 5.33 19.24 21.45
C ARG A 94 6.32 19.51 22.59
N ASP A 95 5.89 19.25 23.83
CA ASP A 95 6.67 19.56 25.04
C ASP A 95 7.79 18.53 25.30
N SER A 96 7.78 17.44 24.55
CA SER A 96 8.80 16.38 24.62
C SER A 96 9.88 16.52 23.56
N LEU A 97 9.69 17.43 22.59
CA LEU A 97 10.69 17.68 21.55
C LEU A 97 11.96 18.27 22.16
N ARG A 98 13.10 17.66 21.84
CA ARG A 98 14.40 18.18 22.24
C ARG A 98 14.62 19.59 21.69
N THR A 99 15.19 20.46 22.53
CA THR A 99 15.59 21.80 22.07
C THR A 99 16.53 21.71 20.87
N GLY A 100 16.16 22.38 19.77
CA GLY A 100 16.91 22.35 18.53
C GLY A 100 16.56 21.17 17.61
N ALA A 101 15.68 20.25 17.98
CA ALA A 101 15.15 19.25 17.06
C ALA A 101 14.40 19.91 15.90
N PHE A 102 14.34 19.21 14.75
CA PHE A 102 13.49 19.63 13.64
C PHE A 102 12.63 18.49 13.11
N VAL A 103 11.53 18.87 12.50
CA VAL A 103 10.55 17.95 11.90
C VAL A 103 10.82 17.81 10.41
N LEU A 104 11.07 16.58 9.95
CA LEU A 104 11.15 16.20 8.54
C LEU A 104 9.86 15.47 8.15
N ASN A 105 8.93 16.15 7.53
CA ASN A 105 7.63 15.57 7.18
C ASN A 105 7.64 15.02 5.75
N THR A 106 7.59 13.68 5.64
CA THR A 106 7.51 12.95 4.36
C THR A 106 6.10 12.53 3.99
N SER A 107 5.10 12.84 4.83
CA SER A 107 3.70 12.46 4.64
C SER A 107 3.07 13.20 3.46
N THR A 108 2.16 12.55 2.75
CA THR A 108 1.34 13.19 1.72
C THR A 108 0.12 13.84 2.37
N ILE A 109 0.11 15.16 2.39
CA ILE A 109 -0.91 16.01 3.03
C ILE A 109 -1.41 17.09 2.08
N ALA A 110 -2.50 17.78 2.44
CA ALA A 110 -3.03 18.87 1.62
C ALA A 110 -2.08 20.08 1.60
N PRO A 111 -2.04 20.85 0.49
CA PRO A 111 -1.19 22.05 0.40
C PRO A 111 -1.42 23.08 1.52
N ALA A 112 -2.68 23.29 1.92
CA ALA A 112 -3.03 24.18 3.02
C ALA A 112 -2.52 23.69 4.38
N GLU A 113 -2.53 22.37 4.60
CA GLU A 113 -1.99 21.73 5.81
C GLU A 113 -0.47 21.84 5.87
N ALA A 114 0.22 21.62 4.74
CA ALA A 114 1.66 21.78 4.63
C ALA A 114 2.08 23.23 4.95
N SER A 115 1.37 24.22 4.39
CA SER A 115 1.58 25.64 4.72
C SER A 115 1.33 25.97 6.18
N SER A 116 0.30 25.38 6.78
CA SER A 116 -0.03 25.59 8.19
C SER A 116 1.09 25.08 9.11
N LEU A 117 1.56 23.87 8.88
CA LEU A 117 2.67 23.28 9.65
C LEU A 117 3.98 24.08 9.44
N ALA A 118 4.26 24.50 8.22
CA ALA A 118 5.44 25.33 7.93
C ALA A 118 5.41 26.67 8.68
N ARG A 119 4.26 27.34 8.75
CA ARG A 119 4.11 28.58 9.55
C ARG A 119 4.22 28.35 11.04
N GLN A 120 3.64 27.24 11.55
CA GLN A 120 3.63 26.90 12.97
C GLN A 120 5.02 26.55 13.50
N LEU A 121 5.81 25.81 12.73
CA LEU A 121 7.11 25.27 13.15
C LEU A 121 8.31 26.09 12.64
N GLY A 122 8.11 26.98 11.67
CA GLY A 122 9.12 27.88 11.14
C GLY A 122 10.36 27.14 10.65
N SER A 123 11.55 27.61 11.09
CA SER A 123 12.86 27.04 10.73
C SER A 123 13.12 25.63 11.31
N SER A 124 12.20 25.11 12.13
CA SER A 124 12.26 23.73 12.62
C SER A 124 11.44 22.76 11.76
N TYR A 125 11.00 23.15 10.57
CA TYR A 125 10.17 22.32 9.70
C TYR A 125 10.74 22.19 8.29
N VAL A 126 10.78 20.95 7.82
CA VAL A 126 11.12 20.57 6.44
C VAL A 126 9.96 19.76 5.88
N HIS A 127 9.25 20.30 4.89
CA HIS A 127 8.25 19.53 4.15
C HIS A 127 8.91 18.81 2.98
N SER A 128 8.79 17.50 2.92
CA SER A 128 9.58 16.67 2.02
C SER A 128 8.82 15.43 1.54
N PRO A 129 7.65 15.61 0.89
CA PRO A 129 6.93 14.47 0.34
C PRO A 129 7.77 13.72 -0.70
N VAL A 130 7.55 12.39 -0.79
CA VAL A 130 8.39 11.50 -1.57
C VAL A 130 7.71 10.95 -2.81
N LEU A 131 8.46 10.80 -3.89
CA LEU A 131 8.12 10.01 -5.06
C LEU A 131 8.97 8.74 -5.02
N GLY A 132 8.32 7.59 -5.05
CA GLY A 132 8.94 6.28 -4.95
C GLY A 132 8.07 5.29 -4.18
N SER A 133 8.61 4.10 -3.96
CA SER A 133 7.98 2.98 -3.25
C SER A 133 8.96 2.36 -2.25
N VAL A 134 8.53 1.34 -1.53
CA VAL A 134 9.37 0.60 -0.58
C VAL A 134 10.66 0.11 -1.24
N SER A 135 10.59 -0.42 -2.46
CA SER A 135 11.78 -0.88 -3.20
C SER A 135 12.76 0.26 -3.50
N THR A 136 12.27 1.46 -3.81
CA THR A 136 13.13 2.64 -4.02
C THR A 136 13.74 3.18 -2.74
N VAL A 137 13.10 2.98 -1.57
CA VAL A 137 13.73 3.28 -0.27
C VAL A 137 14.98 2.44 -0.07
N PHE A 138 14.87 1.12 -0.22
CA PHE A 138 16.02 0.23 -0.04
C PHE A 138 17.14 0.44 -1.07
N ALA A 139 16.77 0.87 -2.28
CA ALA A 139 17.74 1.24 -3.31
C ALA A 139 18.45 2.60 -3.05
N GLY A 140 17.95 3.41 -2.10
CA GLY A 140 18.44 4.78 -1.92
C GLY A 140 18.11 5.70 -3.10
N ALA A 141 16.98 5.47 -3.74
CA ALA A 141 16.57 6.11 -4.99
C ALA A 141 15.25 6.90 -4.88
N LEU A 142 14.83 7.27 -3.67
CA LEU A 142 13.68 8.15 -3.48
C LEU A 142 13.92 9.51 -4.13
N GLN A 143 12.84 10.14 -4.59
CA GLN A 143 12.86 11.53 -5.04
C GLN A 143 12.11 12.39 -4.02
N PHE A 144 12.80 13.34 -3.41
CA PHE A 144 12.24 14.24 -2.42
C PHE A 144 11.87 15.60 -3.03
N LEU A 145 10.65 16.09 -2.79
CA LEU A 145 10.23 17.44 -3.12
C LEU A 145 10.37 18.29 -1.85
N VAL A 146 11.48 19.02 -1.70
CA VAL A 146 11.87 19.62 -0.42
C VAL A 146 11.59 21.09 -0.36
N ALA A 147 10.74 21.51 0.55
CA ALA A 147 10.51 22.90 0.94
C ALA A 147 10.98 23.14 2.38
N ALA A 148 11.93 24.00 2.54
CA ALA A 148 12.51 24.42 3.81
C ALA A 148 13.31 25.72 3.62
N ASP A 149 13.53 26.47 4.68
CA ASP A 149 14.54 27.50 4.66
C ASP A 149 15.96 26.88 4.47
N HIS A 150 16.94 27.74 4.25
CA HIS A 150 18.31 27.28 3.94
C HIS A 150 18.93 26.50 5.08
N SER A 151 18.78 26.97 6.30
CA SER A 151 19.32 26.36 7.52
C SER A 151 18.68 25.00 7.81
N ALA A 152 17.36 24.91 7.74
CA ALA A 152 16.62 23.65 7.94
C ALA A 152 16.99 22.62 6.86
N TYR A 153 17.13 23.07 5.62
CA TYR A 153 17.56 22.18 4.53
C TYR A 153 18.96 21.61 4.77
N ASP A 154 19.94 22.44 5.14
CA ASP A 154 21.30 21.99 5.37
C ASP A 154 21.40 20.93 6.47
N ARG A 155 20.54 21.04 7.49
CA ARG A 155 20.40 20.06 8.56
C ARG A 155 19.75 18.76 8.10
N ALA A 156 18.74 18.83 7.22
CA ALA A 156 18.01 17.67 6.70
C ALA A 156 18.78 16.95 5.57
N ARG A 157 19.64 17.65 4.86
CA ARG A 157 20.32 17.16 3.66
C ARG A 157 21.03 15.80 3.83
N PRO A 158 21.79 15.53 4.90
CA PRO A 158 22.45 14.23 5.05
C PRO A 158 21.48 13.04 5.08
N VAL A 159 20.32 13.18 5.75
CA VAL A 159 19.29 12.14 5.80
C VAL A 159 18.60 11.98 4.45
N LEU A 160 18.31 13.08 3.79
CA LEU A 160 17.66 13.07 2.47
C LEU A 160 18.56 12.40 1.42
N GLU A 161 19.84 12.75 1.38
CA GLU A 161 20.83 12.18 0.45
C GLU A 161 21.14 10.70 0.73
N ALA A 162 21.03 10.26 1.99
CA ALA A 162 21.16 8.84 2.36
C ALA A 162 20.00 7.98 1.82
N LEU A 163 18.84 8.59 1.56
CA LEU A 163 17.63 7.92 1.12
C LEU A 163 17.32 8.14 -0.38
N GLY A 164 17.91 9.17 -1.02
CA GLY A 164 17.62 9.46 -2.42
C GLY A 164 18.17 10.78 -2.91
N THR A 165 17.44 11.40 -3.83
CA THR A 165 17.79 12.68 -4.44
C THR A 165 16.77 13.76 -4.08
N VAL A 166 17.21 15.01 -4.11
CA VAL A 166 16.44 16.18 -3.67
C VAL A 166 16.12 17.10 -4.85
N ARG A 167 14.85 17.51 -4.95
CA ARG A 167 14.41 18.64 -5.74
C ARG A 167 13.86 19.72 -4.81
N ARG A 168 14.50 20.89 -4.80
CA ARG A 168 14.04 22.02 -3.99
C ARG A 168 12.78 22.62 -4.58
N MET A 169 11.85 22.98 -3.68
CA MET A 169 10.59 23.65 -3.97
C MET A 169 10.56 25.00 -3.25
N ASP A 170 9.78 25.94 -3.78
CA ASP A 170 9.71 27.31 -3.26
C ASP A 170 9.09 27.34 -1.86
N ASP A 171 8.04 26.54 -1.64
CA ASP A 171 7.33 26.47 -0.37
C ASP A 171 6.66 25.09 -0.15
N ALA A 172 6.17 24.89 1.07
CA ALA A 172 5.55 23.63 1.50
C ALA A 172 4.25 23.31 0.74
N ALA A 173 3.45 24.32 0.38
CA ALA A 173 2.23 24.09 -0.39
C ALA A 173 2.54 23.61 -1.80
N THR A 174 3.54 24.22 -2.44
CA THR A 174 4.02 23.84 -3.76
C THR A 174 4.54 22.40 -3.75
N ALA A 175 5.36 22.01 -2.77
CA ALA A 175 5.85 20.64 -2.62
C ALA A 175 4.71 19.62 -2.45
N ALA A 176 3.73 19.92 -1.59
CA ALA A 176 2.55 19.09 -1.37
C ALA A 176 1.69 18.98 -2.63
N ALA A 177 1.41 20.10 -3.31
CA ALA A 177 0.61 20.12 -4.54
C ALA A 177 1.27 19.28 -5.64
N LEU A 178 2.56 19.46 -5.89
CA LEU A 178 3.28 18.69 -6.91
C LEU A 178 3.32 17.19 -6.60
N LYS A 179 3.40 16.80 -5.33
CA LYS A 179 3.24 15.40 -4.93
C LYS A 179 1.87 14.86 -5.30
N LEU A 180 0.80 15.58 -5.02
CA LEU A 180 -0.57 15.16 -5.36
C LEU A 180 -0.77 15.12 -6.88
N ILE A 181 -0.22 16.06 -7.65
CA ILE A 181 -0.24 16.06 -9.12
C ILE A 181 0.48 14.81 -9.67
N ALA A 182 1.65 14.44 -9.12
CA ALA A 182 2.36 13.23 -9.53
C ALA A 182 1.53 11.97 -9.27
N ASN A 183 0.83 11.89 -8.13
CA ASN A 183 -0.06 10.78 -7.83
C ASN A 183 -1.33 10.78 -8.70
N CYS A 184 -1.83 11.97 -9.10
CA CYS A 184 -2.91 12.07 -10.08
C CYS A 184 -2.50 11.48 -11.44
N ALA A 185 -1.30 11.79 -11.91
CA ALA A 185 -0.76 11.20 -13.14
C ALA A 185 -0.62 9.68 -13.03
N LEU A 186 -0.21 9.16 -11.87
CA LEU A 186 -0.16 7.73 -11.60
C LEU A 186 -1.55 7.10 -11.66
N ALA A 187 -2.57 7.71 -11.04
CA ALA A 187 -3.95 7.23 -11.10
C ALA A 187 -4.45 7.15 -12.56
N GLY A 188 -4.21 8.21 -13.35
CA GLY A 188 -4.53 8.20 -14.79
C GLY A 188 -3.81 7.09 -15.56
N SER A 189 -2.55 6.80 -15.23
CA SER A 189 -1.79 5.72 -15.85
C SER A 189 -2.34 4.33 -15.52
N VAL A 190 -2.81 4.12 -14.29
CA VAL A 190 -3.47 2.88 -13.86
C VAL A 190 -4.76 2.66 -14.64
N LEU A 191 -5.56 3.72 -14.86
CA LEU A 191 -6.79 3.64 -15.66
C LEU A 191 -6.50 3.37 -17.13
N ALA A 192 -5.52 4.04 -17.72
CA ALA A 192 -5.11 3.77 -19.09
C ALA A 192 -4.63 2.32 -19.28
N LEU A 193 -3.91 1.78 -18.28
CA LEU A 193 -3.51 0.38 -18.26
C LEU A 193 -4.74 -0.54 -18.19
N ARG A 194 -5.72 -0.23 -17.34
CA ARG A 194 -6.99 -0.98 -17.25
C ARG A 194 -7.68 -1.06 -18.59
N ASP A 195 -7.87 0.10 -19.23
CA ASP A 195 -8.57 0.17 -20.53
C ASP A 195 -7.83 -0.65 -21.59
N ALA A 196 -6.50 -0.55 -21.65
CA ALA A 196 -5.69 -1.34 -22.59
C ALA A 196 -5.83 -2.86 -22.34
N LEU A 197 -5.81 -3.28 -21.07
CA LEU A 197 -5.95 -4.69 -20.69
C LEU A 197 -7.35 -5.23 -21.00
N GLN A 198 -8.40 -4.42 -20.79
CA GLN A 198 -9.78 -4.79 -21.14
C GLN A 198 -9.95 -4.97 -22.65
N GLN A 199 -9.39 -4.07 -23.46
CA GLN A 199 -9.43 -4.22 -24.92
C GLN A 199 -8.67 -5.47 -25.38
N ALA A 200 -7.52 -5.75 -24.77
CA ALA A 200 -6.73 -6.93 -25.07
C ALA A 200 -7.49 -8.23 -24.75
N ASP A 201 -8.18 -8.28 -23.61
CA ASP A 201 -9.01 -9.41 -23.22
C ASP A 201 -10.20 -9.59 -24.20
N ALA A 202 -10.84 -8.51 -24.62
CA ALA A 202 -11.93 -8.53 -25.60
C ALA A 202 -11.46 -9.03 -26.98
N LEU A 203 -10.21 -8.78 -27.34
CA LEU A 203 -9.58 -9.26 -28.58
C LEU A 203 -8.99 -10.68 -28.45
N GLY A 204 -9.07 -11.30 -27.28
CA GLY A 204 -8.51 -12.63 -27.01
C GLY A 204 -6.97 -12.68 -27.03
N LEU A 205 -6.30 -11.56 -26.79
CA LEU A 205 -4.84 -11.48 -26.83
C LEU A 205 -4.22 -12.07 -25.55
N PRO A 206 -3.12 -12.85 -25.66
CA PRO A 206 -2.44 -13.40 -24.50
C PRO A 206 -1.89 -12.29 -23.59
N ARG A 207 -2.29 -12.27 -22.32
CA ARG A 207 -1.91 -11.24 -21.32
C ARG A 207 -0.40 -10.97 -21.27
N ALA A 208 0.43 -12.02 -21.35
CA ALA A 208 1.89 -11.88 -21.32
C ALA A 208 2.41 -11.05 -22.49
N GLN A 209 1.92 -11.30 -23.70
CA GLN A 209 2.32 -10.56 -24.91
C GLN A 209 1.87 -9.10 -24.85
N VAL A 210 0.66 -8.86 -24.32
CA VAL A 210 0.16 -7.49 -24.12
C VAL A 210 1.05 -6.72 -23.17
N LEU A 211 1.40 -7.32 -22.03
CA LEU A 211 2.30 -6.68 -21.06
C LEU A 211 3.69 -6.44 -21.64
N ASP A 212 4.24 -7.37 -22.45
CA ASP A 212 5.53 -7.19 -23.14
C ASP A 212 5.51 -5.95 -24.05
N VAL A 213 4.43 -5.75 -24.82
CA VAL A 213 4.28 -4.59 -25.71
C VAL A 213 4.06 -3.30 -24.91
N LEU A 214 3.21 -3.32 -23.87
CA LEU A 214 2.94 -2.14 -23.04
C LEU A 214 4.18 -1.69 -22.28
N GLU A 215 5.08 -2.61 -21.92
CA GLU A 215 6.34 -2.31 -21.25
C GLU A 215 7.32 -1.52 -22.15
N LEU A 216 7.22 -1.67 -23.47
CA LEU A 216 8.00 -0.87 -24.44
C LEU A 216 7.48 0.56 -24.61
N GLY A 217 6.25 0.83 -24.19
CA GLY A 217 5.55 2.09 -24.42
C GLY A 217 5.56 3.05 -23.22
N GLN A 218 4.62 4.01 -23.26
CA GLN A 218 4.50 5.08 -22.26
C GLN A 218 4.17 4.56 -20.85
N LEU A 219 3.55 3.39 -20.73
CA LEU A 219 3.23 2.75 -19.45
C LEU A 219 4.36 1.83 -18.93
N GLY A 220 5.50 1.78 -19.62
CA GLY A 220 6.56 0.81 -19.39
C GLY A 220 7.02 0.72 -17.93
N ALA A 221 7.31 1.86 -17.30
CA ALA A 221 7.73 1.89 -15.90
C ALA A 221 6.65 1.38 -14.92
N LEU A 222 5.37 1.65 -15.20
CA LEU A 222 4.25 1.14 -14.40
C LEU A 222 4.10 -0.37 -14.61
N VAL A 223 4.10 -0.83 -15.87
CA VAL A 223 3.97 -2.24 -16.23
C VAL A 223 5.11 -3.06 -15.63
N ALA A 224 6.36 -2.66 -15.82
CA ALA A 224 7.53 -3.35 -15.28
C ALA A 224 7.44 -3.53 -13.75
N ARG A 225 7.05 -2.48 -13.04
CA ARG A 225 6.90 -2.50 -11.58
C ARG A 225 5.74 -3.39 -11.11
N LYS A 226 4.61 -3.34 -11.80
CA LYS A 226 3.37 -4.02 -11.40
C LYS A 226 3.17 -5.38 -12.09
N ARG A 227 4.05 -5.78 -12.98
CA ARG A 227 3.97 -7.04 -13.73
C ARG A 227 3.67 -8.28 -12.88
N PRO A 228 4.29 -8.47 -11.68
CA PRO A 228 3.95 -9.61 -10.83
C PRO A 228 2.50 -9.66 -10.37
N LEU A 229 1.83 -8.49 -10.32
CA LEU A 229 0.43 -8.35 -9.91
C LEU A 229 -0.55 -8.32 -11.11
N LEU A 230 -0.05 -8.06 -12.33
CA LEU A 230 -0.85 -7.95 -13.56
C LEU A 230 -0.95 -9.27 -14.32
N GLY A 231 -0.10 -10.25 -14.02
CA GLY A 231 -0.07 -11.56 -14.66
C GLY A 231 -1.12 -12.54 -14.13
N VAL A 232 -1.27 -13.66 -14.83
CA VAL A 232 -2.21 -14.74 -14.49
C VAL A 232 -1.87 -15.43 -13.16
N ARG A 233 -0.65 -15.29 -12.66
CA ARG A 233 -0.21 -15.75 -11.34
C ARG A 233 0.14 -14.53 -10.48
N SER A 234 -0.84 -14.03 -9.76
CA SER A 234 -0.60 -13.08 -8.69
C SER A 234 0.12 -13.82 -7.56
N SER A 235 1.43 -13.61 -7.42
CA SER A 235 2.10 -13.91 -6.15
C SER A 235 1.57 -12.92 -5.11
N VAL A 236 1.26 -13.41 -3.90
CA VAL A 236 0.83 -12.58 -2.77
C VAL A 236 2.01 -11.66 -2.39
N THR A 237 2.12 -10.53 -3.07
CA THR A 237 3.10 -9.51 -2.75
C THR A 237 2.41 -8.42 -1.92
N THR A 238 3.08 -7.97 -0.87
CA THR A 238 2.62 -6.83 -0.09
C THR A 238 2.47 -5.61 -1.01
N ALA A 239 1.31 -4.94 -0.95
CA ALA A 239 1.07 -3.76 -1.76
C ALA A 239 2.18 -2.71 -1.55
N GLU A 240 2.77 -2.22 -2.62
CA GLU A 240 3.74 -1.12 -2.56
C GLU A 240 3.05 0.24 -2.40
N PHE A 241 1.91 0.42 -3.08
CA PHE A 241 1.04 1.59 -2.95
C PHE A 241 -0.41 1.13 -3.02
N THR A 242 -1.20 1.49 -2.02
CA THR A 242 -2.56 0.98 -1.86
C THR A 242 -3.60 1.85 -2.56
N ILE A 243 -4.70 1.22 -2.94
CA ILE A 243 -5.89 1.89 -3.50
C ILE A 243 -6.37 2.97 -2.54
N GLY A 244 -6.51 2.67 -1.24
CA GLY A 244 -6.96 3.63 -0.23
C GLY A 244 -6.04 4.83 -0.09
N ALA A 245 -4.71 4.64 -0.16
CA ALA A 245 -3.76 5.75 -0.11
C ALA A 245 -3.86 6.63 -1.36
N LEU A 246 -3.99 6.03 -2.56
CA LEU A 246 -4.15 6.80 -3.80
C LEU A 246 -5.51 7.51 -3.83
N ALA A 247 -6.59 6.86 -3.39
CA ALA A 247 -7.92 7.48 -3.29
C ALA A 247 -7.93 8.69 -2.33
N LYS A 248 -7.27 8.57 -1.17
CA LYS A 248 -7.06 9.70 -0.25
C LYS A 248 -6.33 10.85 -0.94
N ASP A 249 -5.25 10.57 -1.65
CA ASP A 249 -4.46 11.60 -2.34
C ASP A 249 -5.28 12.30 -3.44
N MET A 250 -6.12 11.55 -4.17
CA MET A 250 -7.06 12.14 -5.14
C MET A 250 -8.11 13.02 -4.45
N GLY A 251 -8.63 12.60 -3.30
CA GLY A 251 -9.54 13.41 -2.48
C GLY A 251 -8.91 14.74 -2.04
N LEU A 252 -7.66 14.70 -1.55
CA LEU A 252 -6.90 15.90 -1.17
C LEU A 252 -6.68 16.84 -2.36
N LEU A 253 -6.34 16.29 -3.54
CA LEU A 253 -6.14 17.10 -4.74
C LEU A 253 -7.45 17.73 -5.23
N ALA A 254 -8.53 16.95 -5.30
CA ALA A 254 -9.84 17.45 -5.70
C ALA A 254 -10.32 18.59 -4.80
N ALA A 255 -10.16 18.44 -3.48
CA ALA A 255 -10.52 19.46 -2.50
C ALA A 255 -9.65 20.72 -2.63
N ALA A 256 -8.36 20.56 -2.94
CA ALA A 256 -7.44 21.70 -3.06
C ALA A 256 -7.60 22.47 -4.38
N SER A 257 -7.91 21.78 -5.49
CA SER A 257 -8.02 22.37 -6.83
C SER A 257 -9.44 22.78 -7.19
N ASN A 258 -10.43 22.21 -6.51
CA ASN A 258 -11.86 22.33 -6.86
C ASN A 258 -12.16 21.86 -8.31
N VAL A 259 -11.36 20.94 -8.84
CA VAL A 259 -11.52 20.34 -10.16
C VAL A 259 -11.89 18.88 -10.01
N PRO A 260 -12.97 18.38 -10.64
CA PRO A 260 -13.33 16.96 -10.61
C PRO A 260 -12.23 16.08 -11.21
N LEU A 261 -11.94 14.96 -10.55
CA LEU A 261 -10.94 13.98 -10.98
C LEU A 261 -11.62 12.67 -11.42
N GLN A 262 -11.54 12.31 -12.70
CA GLN A 262 -12.09 11.06 -13.21
C GLN A 262 -11.46 9.82 -12.55
N GLY A 263 -10.15 9.88 -12.26
CA GLY A 263 -9.44 8.83 -11.56
C GLY A 263 -9.94 8.53 -10.15
N ALA A 264 -10.49 9.52 -9.45
CA ALA A 264 -11.05 9.34 -8.12
C ALA A 264 -12.29 8.44 -8.13
N ALA A 265 -13.18 8.62 -9.11
CA ALA A 265 -14.38 7.79 -9.25
C ALA A 265 -14.04 6.32 -9.49
N ALA A 266 -13.08 6.05 -10.38
CA ALA A 266 -12.66 4.69 -10.68
C ALA A 266 -11.93 3.99 -9.51
N LEU A 267 -11.18 4.72 -8.68
CA LEU A 267 -10.60 4.18 -7.46
C LEU A 267 -11.66 3.91 -6.39
N ALA A 268 -12.75 4.68 -6.36
CA ALA A 268 -13.88 4.47 -5.45
C ALA A 268 -14.60 3.13 -5.73
N GLU A 269 -14.58 2.63 -6.96
CA GLU A 269 -15.09 1.30 -7.32
C GLU A 269 -14.39 0.16 -6.55
N HIS A 270 -13.20 0.42 -6.01
CA HIS A 270 -12.39 -0.53 -5.24
C HIS A 270 -12.28 -0.17 -3.76
N ALA A 271 -13.18 0.69 -3.26
CA ALA A 271 -13.15 1.15 -1.86
C ALA A 271 -13.31 0.01 -0.83
N GLU A 272 -13.80 -1.15 -1.25
CA GLU A 272 -13.99 -2.32 -0.39
C GLU A 272 -12.66 -3.03 -0.01
N ASP A 273 -11.61 -2.85 -0.81
CA ASP A 273 -10.26 -3.36 -0.50
C ASP A 273 -9.20 -2.23 -0.54
N PRO A 274 -9.26 -1.29 0.42
CA PRO A 274 -8.39 -0.13 0.44
C PRO A 274 -6.91 -0.49 0.64
N GLU A 275 -6.61 -1.68 1.15
CA GLU A 275 -5.26 -2.17 1.39
C GLU A 275 -4.66 -2.90 0.16
N ALA A 276 -5.47 -3.18 -0.87
CA ALA A 276 -4.98 -3.77 -2.10
C ALA A 276 -4.02 -2.82 -2.83
N ASP A 277 -3.10 -3.41 -3.60
CA ASP A 277 -2.22 -2.63 -4.48
C ASP A 277 -3.02 -1.98 -5.62
N ILE A 278 -2.61 -0.78 -6.03
CA ILE A 278 -3.22 -0.03 -7.14
C ILE A 278 -3.25 -0.83 -8.46
N ALA A 279 -2.39 -1.83 -8.63
CA ALA A 279 -2.44 -2.73 -9.78
C ALA A 279 -3.78 -3.46 -9.89
N LEU A 280 -4.48 -3.70 -8.78
CA LEU A 280 -5.82 -4.31 -8.80
C LEU A 280 -6.81 -3.46 -9.60
N ALA A 281 -6.73 -2.14 -9.51
CA ALA A 281 -7.59 -1.24 -10.28
C ALA A 281 -7.35 -1.33 -11.81
N ALA A 282 -6.18 -1.83 -12.23
CA ALA A 282 -5.89 -2.11 -13.64
C ALA A 282 -6.34 -3.52 -14.09
N THR A 283 -6.60 -4.44 -13.16
CA THR A 283 -6.92 -5.84 -13.48
C THR A 283 -8.40 -6.16 -13.43
N VAL A 284 -9.25 -5.24 -13.02
CA VAL A 284 -10.70 -5.43 -13.04
C VAL A 284 -11.13 -5.64 -14.47
N SER A 285 -11.40 -6.91 -14.76
CA SER A 285 -11.93 -7.38 -16.01
C SER A 285 -13.31 -6.77 -16.25
N ALA A 286 -13.71 -6.62 -17.52
CA ALA A 286 -15.09 -6.37 -17.95
C ALA A 286 -16.09 -7.48 -17.54
N VAL A 287 -15.64 -8.49 -16.81
CA VAL A 287 -16.51 -9.38 -16.06
C VAL A 287 -17.04 -8.56 -14.89
N GLY A 288 -18.14 -7.85 -15.18
CA GLY A 288 -18.70 -6.84 -14.30
C GLY A 288 -18.83 -7.33 -12.84
N ASP A 289 -19.01 -6.41 -11.92
CA ASP A 289 -19.23 -6.59 -10.46
C ASP A 289 -20.05 -7.84 -10.06
N ALA A 290 -20.89 -8.34 -10.96
CA ALA A 290 -21.71 -9.50 -10.76
C ALA A 290 -20.95 -10.80 -10.40
N VAL A 291 -19.73 -11.02 -10.91
CA VAL A 291 -18.93 -12.21 -10.57
C VAL A 291 -18.33 -12.11 -9.17
N LEU A 292 -18.13 -10.89 -8.67
CA LEU A 292 -17.59 -10.62 -7.34
C LEU A 292 -18.66 -10.77 -6.24
N GLU A 293 -19.96 -10.63 -6.59
CA GLU A 293 -21.05 -10.68 -5.60
C GLU A 293 -21.06 -11.95 -4.73
N PRO A 294 -20.93 -13.18 -5.27
CA PRO A 294 -20.87 -14.36 -4.42
C PRO A 294 -19.60 -14.37 -3.53
N LEU A 295 -18.48 -13.83 -3.98
CA LEU A 295 -17.27 -13.73 -3.16
C LEU A 295 -17.43 -12.68 -2.04
N ARG A 296 -18.07 -11.56 -2.33
CA ARG A 296 -18.43 -10.54 -1.33
C ARG A 296 -19.43 -11.10 -0.30
N ALA A 297 -20.43 -11.86 -0.75
CA ALA A 297 -21.35 -12.55 0.14
C ALA A 297 -20.63 -13.56 1.04
N TYR A 298 -19.67 -14.31 0.50
CA TYR A 298 -18.80 -15.20 1.26
C TYR A 298 -18.02 -14.45 2.36
N ILE A 299 -17.42 -13.31 2.03
CA ILE A 299 -16.73 -12.44 3.01
C ILE A 299 -17.70 -11.96 4.09
N ARG A 300 -18.90 -11.49 3.70
CA ARG A 300 -19.94 -11.06 4.67
C ARG A 300 -20.35 -12.19 5.62
N GLY A 301 -20.51 -13.42 5.10
CA GLY A 301 -20.84 -14.60 5.92
C GLY A 301 -19.81 -14.84 7.02
N HIS A 302 -18.54 -14.78 6.67
CA HIS A 302 -17.45 -14.88 7.65
C HIS A 302 -17.41 -13.72 8.63
N ALA A 303 -17.54 -12.48 8.16
CA ALA A 303 -17.44 -11.28 8.99
C ALA A 303 -18.59 -11.19 10.00
N THR A 304 -19.78 -11.60 9.61
CA THR A 304 -20.96 -11.56 10.48
C THR A 304 -21.18 -12.86 11.27
N GLY A 305 -20.48 -13.94 10.91
CA GLY A 305 -20.73 -15.26 11.45
C GLY A 305 -22.12 -15.81 11.08
N SER A 306 -22.76 -15.26 10.04
CA SER A 306 -24.12 -15.59 9.63
C SER A 306 -24.12 -16.58 8.46
N PRO A 307 -24.95 -17.64 8.51
CA PRO A 307 -25.09 -18.60 7.41
C PRO A 307 -25.83 -18.06 6.17
N GLY A 308 -26.63 -17.00 6.30
CA GLY A 308 -27.44 -16.43 5.21
C GLY A 308 -26.60 -16.05 3.98
N PRO A 309 -25.54 -15.20 4.13
CA PRO A 309 -24.70 -14.80 3.02
C PRO A 309 -23.98 -15.97 2.31
N PHE A 310 -23.68 -17.08 3.01
CA PHE A 310 -23.13 -18.27 2.35
C PHE A 310 -24.17 -18.95 1.45
N ARG A 311 -25.42 -19.04 1.88
CA ARG A 311 -26.51 -19.56 1.06
C ARG A 311 -26.81 -18.67 -0.15
N GLU A 312 -26.57 -17.36 -0.05
CA GLU A 312 -26.62 -16.46 -1.19
C GLU A 312 -25.46 -16.66 -2.16
N ALA A 313 -24.26 -16.94 -1.62
CA ALA A 313 -23.03 -17.09 -2.40
C ALA A 313 -22.96 -18.39 -3.18
N PHE A 314 -23.31 -19.51 -2.54
CA PHE A 314 -23.07 -20.87 -3.05
C PHE A 314 -24.30 -21.44 -3.77
N LEU A 315 -24.05 -22.38 -4.66
CA LEU A 315 -25.08 -23.32 -5.11
C LEU A 315 -25.45 -24.28 -3.95
N PRO A 316 -26.70 -24.73 -3.85
CA PRO A 316 -27.09 -25.72 -2.83
C PRO A 316 -26.31 -27.04 -2.87
N SER A 317 -25.80 -27.40 -4.07
CA SER A 317 -24.98 -28.60 -4.30
C SER A 317 -23.49 -28.38 -4.07
N ALA A 318 -23.07 -27.19 -3.66
CA ALA A 318 -21.66 -26.88 -3.47
C ALA A 318 -21.04 -27.65 -2.29
N HIS A 319 -19.76 -27.99 -2.43
CA HIS A 319 -18.95 -28.55 -1.37
C HIS A 319 -17.79 -27.64 -1.04
N ILE A 320 -17.36 -27.71 0.21
CA ILE A 320 -16.20 -27.00 0.74
C ILE A 320 -15.17 -28.07 1.13
N GLU A 321 -14.05 -28.11 0.40
CA GLU A 321 -13.11 -29.22 0.42
C GLU A 321 -11.70 -28.75 0.81
N GLY A 322 -10.96 -29.63 1.50
CA GLY A 322 -9.58 -29.35 1.85
C GLY A 322 -8.94 -30.48 2.65
N ILE A 323 -7.67 -30.26 2.99
CA ILE A 323 -6.96 -31.15 3.90
C ILE A 323 -6.96 -30.51 5.30
N ARG A 324 -7.49 -31.27 6.26
CA ARG A 324 -7.49 -30.89 7.67
C ARG A 324 -6.84 -31.99 8.49
N ASP A 325 -5.83 -31.63 9.26
CA ASP A 325 -5.08 -32.56 10.12
C ASP A 325 -4.58 -33.81 9.35
N GLY A 326 -4.16 -33.58 8.09
CA GLY A 326 -3.65 -34.64 7.18
C GLY A 326 -4.71 -35.47 6.48
N ALA A 327 -6.01 -35.26 6.75
CA ALA A 327 -7.11 -36.01 6.15
C ALA A 327 -7.94 -35.12 5.20
N PHE A 328 -8.42 -35.70 4.11
CA PHE A 328 -9.37 -35.04 3.21
C PHE A 328 -10.69 -34.82 3.94
N THR A 329 -11.21 -33.61 3.86
CA THR A 329 -12.52 -33.21 4.37
C THR A 329 -13.35 -32.58 3.26
N SER A 330 -14.63 -32.90 3.23
CA SER A 330 -15.60 -32.32 2.34
C SER A 330 -16.89 -32.05 3.13
N TRP A 331 -17.29 -30.77 3.21
CA TRP A 331 -18.55 -30.38 3.83
C TRP A 331 -19.58 -30.02 2.74
N SER A 332 -20.80 -30.47 2.94
CA SER A 332 -21.92 -29.87 2.22
C SER A 332 -22.07 -28.41 2.61
N LEU A 333 -22.80 -27.62 1.81
CA LEU A 333 -23.09 -26.23 2.18
C LEU A 333 -23.80 -26.13 3.54
N ASP A 334 -24.71 -27.06 3.84
CA ASP A 334 -25.44 -27.08 5.12
C ASP A 334 -24.51 -27.33 6.31
N ASP A 335 -23.63 -28.33 6.19
CA ASP A 335 -22.63 -28.62 7.23
C ASP A 335 -21.69 -27.44 7.45
N TYR A 336 -21.26 -26.79 6.35
CA TYR A 336 -20.43 -25.60 6.43
C TYR A 336 -21.15 -24.43 7.10
N CYS A 337 -22.41 -24.17 6.74
CA CYS A 337 -23.22 -23.14 7.36
C CYS A 337 -23.43 -23.38 8.86
N ALA A 338 -23.51 -24.63 9.30
CA ALA A 338 -23.69 -24.99 10.70
C ALA A 338 -22.47 -24.63 11.58
N LEU A 339 -21.30 -24.35 10.99
CA LEU A 339 -20.12 -23.90 11.72
C LEU A 339 -20.22 -22.43 12.20
N PHE A 340 -21.22 -21.68 11.73
CA PHE A 340 -21.34 -20.25 12.01
C PHE A 340 -22.49 -19.97 12.99
N PRO A 341 -22.18 -19.39 14.17
CA PRO A 341 -23.14 -19.27 15.28
C PRO A 341 -24.13 -18.11 15.15
N GLY A 342 -24.11 -17.35 14.05
CA GLY A 342 -24.98 -16.19 13.81
C GLY A 342 -24.48 -14.86 14.35
N HIS A 343 -23.26 -14.81 14.88
CA HIS A 343 -22.62 -13.60 15.37
C HIS A 343 -21.14 -13.60 14.99
N PRO A 344 -20.48 -12.41 14.89
CA PRO A 344 -19.07 -12.29 14.57
C PRO A 344 -18.18 -13.04 15.56
N ALA A 345 -17.03 -13.52 15.09
CA ALA A 345 -16.03 -14.09 15.96
C ALA A 345 -15.43 -13.04 16.91
N PRO A 346 -15.02 -13.40 18.14
CA PRO A 346 -14.47 -12.43 19.11
C PRO A 346 -13.24 -11.67 18.58
N ASP A 347 -12.47 -12.30 17.70
CA ASP A 347 -11.27 -11.74 17.07
C ASP A 347 -11.52 -11.15 15.68
N GLU A 348 -12.78 -10.95 15.28
CA GLU A 348 -13.13 -10.42 13.94
C GLU A 348 -12.39 -9.13 13.55
N PRO A 349 -12.14 -8.15 14.46
CA PRO A 349 -11.37 -6.96 14.11
C PRO A 349 -9.92 -7.24 13.68
N ALA A 350 -9.35 -8.40 14.06
CA ALA A 350 -8.01 -8.82 13.67
C ALA A 350 -8.00 -9.74 12.43
N ARG A 351 -9.17 -10.14 11.92
CA ARG A 351 -9.31 -10.98 10.73
C ARG A 351 -9.25 -10.15 9.46
N ALA A 352 -8.69 -10.74 8.42
CA ALA A 352 -8.65 -10.12 7.09
C ALA A 352 -9.03 -11.14 6.02
N ARG A 353 -9.74 -10.68 4.99
CA ARG A 353 -10.14 -11.49 3.84
C ARG A 353 -9.95 -10.67 2.58
N ARG A 354 -9.21 -11.21 1.63
CA ARG A 354 -8.85 -10.51 0.41
C ARG A 354 -9.09 -11.41 -0.80
N ILE A 355 -9.82 -10.90 -1.78
CA ILE A 355 -9.93 -11.53 -3.10
C ILE A 355 -8.61 -11.25 -3.83
N ASP A 356 -7.85 -12.30 -4.16
CA ASP A 356 -6.54 -12.19 -4.78
C ASP A 356 -6.62 -12.19 -6.30
N SER A 357 -7.54 -13.00 -6.88
CA SER A 357 -7.74 -13.06 -8.32
C SER A 357 -9.15 -13.54 -8.67
N VAL A 358 -9.65 -13.09 -9.81
CA VAL A 358 -10.86 -13.62 -10.44
C VAL A 358 -10.61 -13.71 -11.95
N GLN A 359 -10.91 -14.88 -12.53
CA GLN A 359 -10.82 -15.11 -13.98
C GLN A 359 -12.14 -15.72 -14.46
N ALA A 360 -12.82 -15.03 -15.37
CA ALA A 360 -14.07 -15.51 -15.91
C ALA A 360 -13.93 -15.83 -17.41
N HIS A 361 -14.57 -16.94 -17.79
CA HIS A 361 -14.62 -17.47 -19.16
C HIS A 361 -16.09 -17.78 -19.49
N GLY A 362 -16.78 -16.79 -20.04
CA GLY A 362 -18.21 -16.94 -20.38
C GLY A 362 -19.08 -17.15 -19.13
N THR A 363 -19.56 -18.36 -18.93
CA THR A 363 -20.45 -18.73 -17.81
C THR A 363 -19.74 -19.41 -16.64
N VAL A 364 -18.43 -19.53 -16.68
CA VAL A 364 -17.61 -20.10 -15.60
C VAL A 364 -16.52 -19.13 -15.18
N ALA A 365 -16.15 -19.16 -13.89
CA ALA A 365 -15.04 -18.38 -13.36
C ALA A 365 -14.29 -19.14 -12.29
N THR A 366 -13.02 -18.80 -12.09
CA THR A 366 -12.23 -19.19 -10.94
C THR A 366 -11.83 -17.96 -10.13
N ALA A 367 -11.74 -18.11 -8.82
CA ALA A 367 -11.23 -17.07 -7.94
C ALA A 367 -10.32 -17.63 -6.88
N THR A 368 -9.38 -16.81 -6.39
CA THR A 368 -8.58 -17.12 -5.21
C THR A 368 -8.76 -16.04 -4.16
N MET A 369 -8.71 -16.42 -2.89
CA MET A 369 -8.86 -15.52 -1.75
C MET A 369 -7.90 -15.93 -0.65
N THR A 370 -7.25 -14.94 -0.04
CA THR A 370 -6.48 -15.13 1.19
C THR A 370 -7.31 -14.72 2.39
N LEU A 371 -7.39 -15.62 3.39
CA LEU A 371 -8.02 -15.34 4.67
C LEU A 371 -6.97 -15.39 5.78
N ARG A 372 -7.06 -14.45 6.69
CA ARG A 372 -6.27 -14.42 7.92
C ARG A 372 -7.22 -14.42 9.11
N HIS A 373 -7.15 -15.49 9.93
CA HIS A 373 -7.96 -15.66 11.13
C HIS A 373 -7.03 -15.88 12.33
N GLY A 374 -6.68 -14.78 13.01
CA GLY A 374 -5.66 -14.82 14.05
C GLY A 374 -4.27 -15.21 13.49
N ALA A 375 -3.69 -16.28 14.03
CA ALA A 375 -2.42 -16.84 13.54
C ALA A 375 -2.58 -17.68 12.26
N ASP A 376 -3.79 -18.15 11.96
CA ASP A 376 -4.05 -19.01 10.82
C ASP A 376 -4.17 -18.21 9.52
N MET A 377 -3.54 -18.70 8.46
CA MET A 377 -3.67 -18.19 7.11
C MET A 377 -4.21 -19.29 6.20
N PHE A 378 -5.18 -18.94 5.35
CA PHE A 378 -5.79 -19.83 4.39
C PHE A 378 -5.71 -19.25 2.98
N THR A 379 -5.55 -20.12 2.00
CA THR A 379 -5.83 -19.81 0.61
C THR A 379 -7.06 -20.59 0.18
N ASP A 380 -8.11 -19.89 -0.17
CA ASP A 380 -9.34 -20.44 -0.73
C ASP A 380 -9.31 -20.32 -2.26
N VAL A 381 -9.71 -21.39 -2.94
CA VAL A 381 -9.88 -21.46 -4.39
C VAL A 381 -11.35 -21.76 -4.68
N PHE A 382 -11.96 -20.92 -5.51
CA PHE A 382 -13.38 -21.02 -5.85
C PHE A 382 -13.56 -21.37 -7.32
N LEU A 383 -14.53 -22.22 -7.59
CA LEU A 383 -15.12 -22.42 -8.90
C LEU A 383 -16.51 -21.73 -8.91
N LEU A 384 -16.73 -20.80 -9.84
CA LEU A 384 -18.00 -20.10 -9.97
C LEU A 384 -18.67 -20.44 -11.30
N VAL A 385 -19.99 -20.43 -11.31
CA VAL A 385 -20.82 -20.63 -12.50
C VAL A 385 -21.94 -19.59 -12.55
N LYS A 386 -22.33 -19.21 -13.76
CA LYS A 386 -23.42 -18.28 -14.01
C LYS A 386 -24.71 -19.06 -14.29
N VAL A 387 -25.63 -19.05 -13.35
CA VAL A 387 -26.92 -19.78 -13.39
C VAL A 387 -28.07 -18.77 -13.37
N GLY A 388 -28.96 -18.83 -14.35
CA GLY A 388 -30.09 -17.91 -14.43
C GLY A 388 -29.71 -16.43 -14.50
N GLY A 389 -28.56 -16.11 -15.08
CA GLY A 389 -28.01 -14.75 -15.14
C GLY A 389 -27.17 -14.34 -13.92
N ASN A 390 -27.22 -15.08 -12.82
CA ASN A 390 -26.50 -14.77 -11.56
C ASN A 390 -25.30 -15.68 -11.36
N TRP A 391 -24.20 -15.12 -10.87
CA TRP A 391 -23.04 -15.91 -10.47
C TRP A 391 -23.27 -16.59 -9.12
N ARG A 392 -22.76 -17.82 -8.98
CA ARG A 392 -22.79 -18.62 -7.74
C ARG A 392 -21.49 -19.41 -7.62
N ILE A 393 -21.04 -19.66 -6.40
CA ILE A 393 -19.92 -20.55 -6.11
C ILE A 393 -20.43 -21.99 -6.26
N ALA A 394 -19.86 -22.72 -7.22
CA ALA A 394 -20.19 -24.12 -7.46
C ALA A 394 -19.39 -25.07 -6.55
N ASN A 395 -18.17 -24.70 -6.22
CA ASN A 395 -17.31 -25.45 -5.28
C ASN A 395 -16.22 -24.54 -4.71
N LYS A 396 -15.68 -24.93 -3.55
CA LYS A 396 -14.56 -24.26 -2.92
C LYS A 396 -13.56 -25.31 -2.39
N ALA A 397 -12.28 -25.11 -2.69
CA ALA A 397 -11.19 -25.83 -2.03
C ALA A 397 -10.36 -24.84 -1.18
N TYR A 398 -9.78 -25.33 -0.07
CA TYR A 398 -8.93 -24.50 0.77
C TYR A 398 -7.63 -25.21 1.15
N HIS A 399 -6.59 -24.39 1.34
CA HIS A 399 -5.32 -24.78 1.94
C HIS A 399 -5.06 -23.94 3.19
N ARG A 400 -4.79 -24.58 4.34
CA ARG A 400 -4.32 -23.92 5.56
C ARG A 400 -2.80 -23.92 5.55
N HIS A 401 -2.21 -22.74 5.63
CA HIS A 401 -0.75 -22.61 5.76
C HIS A 401 -0.33 -22.93 7.19
N SER A 402 0.69 -23.77 7.32
CA SER A 402 1.30 -24.14 8.60
C SER A 402 2.30 -23.10 9.08
#